data_8ec2992026a1c6ac0efee889e7751bd6
#
_entry.id   8ec2992026a1c6ac0efee889e7751bd6
#
_cell.length_a   1.000
_cell.length_b   1.000
_cell.length_c   1.000
_cell.angle_alpha   90.00
_cell.angle_beta   90.00
_cell.angle_gamma   90.00
#
_symmetry.space_group_name_H-M   'P 1'
#
loop_
_entity.id
_entity.type
_entity.pdbx_description
1 polymer ?
#
loop_
_entity_poly.entity_id
_entity_poly.type
_entity_poly.pdbx_seq_one_letter_code
_entity_poly.pdbx_strand_id
1 'polypeptide(L)'
;MTALTLTIQAVRTVAVHVPMKRPLGTSARRMDTAPLVLIDVETEEAITGRAYVFCYLPAATAAVEAILREAATRVTGDRVAPVDLNAKLARHFRLLGVRGLVTMALAGFDAACWDALAVAAGVPLVEFLGGTARPVRAYNSNGLSLRGSGIGDQGSGGRGSRFGALADEAEELLEEGGFKAVKLRLGYAAAAEDLAALEAVRKRVPEDTVLMADYNQALTVAEALQRGRAVDHKGLAWIEEPIRHDDYGGNATLARELATPIQIGENFDGPYAMADAIAARACDYAMPDFARIGGVSGWLEAAALAQAAGIEMSSHLYPEFSAHLLAATPTCHWLEYVDWASPILEEPIEIRNGEAIIPDRPGAGIQWNSDMVDRYRAT
;
A
#
# COMPACT_ATOMS: atom_id res chain seq x y z
N MET A 1 2.71 33.27 -17.48
CA MET A 1 3.32 32.11 -16.82
C MET A 1 3.99 31.29 -17.92
N THR A 2 5.30 31.17 -17.92
CA THR A 2 6.02 30.21 -18.79
C THR A 2 5.55 28.80 -18.44
N ALA A 3 5.21 28.00 -19.44
CA ALA A 3 4.79 26.62 -19.19
C ALA A 3 5.94 25.89 -18.48
N LEU A 4 5.63 25.22 -17.37
CA LEU A 4 6.57 24.39 -16.63
C LEU A 4 6.99 23.23 -17.56
N THR A 5 8.20 23.25 -18.07
CA THR A 5 8.73 22.20 -18.94
C THR A 5 9.96 21.63 -18.26
N LEU A 6 9.90 20.34 -17.92
CA LEU A 6 11.03 19.57 -17.39
C LEU A 6 11.43 18.53 -18.40
N THR A 7 12.76 18.33 -18.55
CA THR A 7 13.36 17.36 -19.46
C THR A 7 14.11 16.30 -18.66
N ILE A 8 13.82 15.02 -18.89
CA ILE A 8 14.47 13.92 -18.16
C ILE A 8 15.95 13.85 -18.55
N GLN A 9 16.83 14.12 -17.59
CA GLN A 9 18.27 13.96 -17.76
C GLN A 9 18.72 12.54 -17.43
N ALA A 10 18.24 11.98 -16.33
CA ALA A 10 18.58 10.63 -15.89
C ALA A 10 17.48 10.02 -15.00
N VAL A 11 17.46 8.69 -14.95
CA VAL A 11 16.70 7.90 -13.95
C VAL A 11 17.71 7.09 -13.16
N ARG A 12 17.84 7.37 -11.88
CA ARG A 12 18.73 6.64 -10.97
C ARG A 12 17.96 5.75 -10.05
N THR A 13 18.54 4.60 -9.73
CA THR A 13 17.93 3.64 -8.80
C THR A 13 18.93 3.17 -7.76
N VAL A 14 18.43 2.93 -6.55
CA VAL A 14 19.20 2.32 -5.46
C VAL A 14 18.32 1.28 -4.78
N ALA A 15 18.74 0.02 -4.77
CA ALA A 15 18.10 -1.02 -3.99
C ALA A 15 18.56 -0.97 -2.53
N VAL A 16 17.63 -1.04 -1.60
CA VAL A 16 17.88 -1.10 -0.15
C VAL A 16 17.04 -2.22 0.49
N HIS A 17 17.58 -2.81 1.56
CA HIS A 17 16.86 -3.80 2.38
C HIS A 17 16.72 -3.23 3.80
N VAL A 18 15.59 -2.60 4.07
CA VAL A 18 15.33 -1.89 5.34
C VAL A 18 14.79 -2.90 6.36
N PRO A 19 15.43 -3.05 7.55
CA PRO A 19 14.88 -3.90 8.61
C PRO A 19 13.52 -3.38 9.09
N MET A 20 12.53 -4.27 9.19
CA MET A 20 11.22 -3.92 9.74
C MET A 20 11.28 -3.84 11.27
N LYS A 21 10.76 -2.77 11.87
CA LYS A 21 10.60 -2.64 13.33
C LYS A 21 9.74 -3.78 13.89
N ARG A 22 8.68 -4.11 13.18
CA ARG A 22 7.81 -5.25 13.43
C ARG A 22 7.76 -6.14 12.20
N PRO A 23 8.32 -7.36 12.26
CA PRO A 23 8.22 -8.31 11.16
C PRO A 23 6.77 -8.60 10.79
N LEU A 24 6.49 -8.65 9.49
CA LEU A 24 5.18 -8.99 8.97
C LEU A 24 5.05 -10.49 8.77
N GLY A 25 4.02 -11.12 9.35
CA GLY A 25 3.68 -12.52 9.14
C GLY A 25 2.25 -12.65 8.63
N THR A 26 2.10 -13.11 7.39
CA THR A 26 0.82 -13.37 6.74
C THR A 26 0.61 -14.88 6.58
N SER A 27 -0.53 -15.30 6.04
CA SER A 27 -0.78 -16.69 5.67
C SER A 27 0.21 -17.23 4.62
N ALA A 28 0.79 -16.34 3.82
CA ALA A 28 1.70 -16.70 2.73
C ALA A 28 3.17 -16.70 3.15
N ARG A 29 3.60 -15.77 4.01
CA ARG A 29 5.01 -15.56 4.31
C ARG A 29 5.25 -14.69 5.54
N ARG A 30 6.46 -14.88 6.14
CA ARG A 30 7.06 -13.93 7.09
C ARG A 30 8.10 -13.06 6.37
N MET A 31 8.13 -11.76 6.67
CA MET A 31 9.09 -10.79 6.19
C MET A 31 9.68 -10.02 7.37
N ASP A 32 11.02 -9.98 7.45
CA ASP A 32 11.77 -9.25 8.48
C ASP A 32 12.44 -7.99 7.92
N THR A 33 12.45 -7.84 6.59
CA THR A 33 13.02 -6.70 5.88
C THR A 33 12.07 -6.22 4.78
N ALA A 34 12.06 -4.92 4.53
CA ALA A 34 11.40 -4.30 3.39
C ALA A 34 12.42 -4.08 2.26
N PRO A 35 12.41 -4.90 1.19
CA PRO A 35 13.23 -4.65 0.01
C PRO A 35 12.61 -3.54 -0.82
N LEU A 36 13.30 -2.40 -0.92
CA LEU A 36 12.85 -1.22 -1.65
C LEU A 36 13.80 -0.91 -2.80
N VAL A 37 13.26 -0.40 -3.90
CA VAL A 37 14.04 0.27 -4.95
C VAL A 37 13.67 1.74 -4.93
N LEU A 38 14.62 2.58 -4.57
CA LEU A 38 14.51 4.04 -4.59
C LEU A 38 14.72 4.53 -6.01
N ILE A 39 13.99 5.56 -6.41
CA ILE A 39 13.98 6.07 -7.78
C ILE A 39 14.11 7.59 -7.72
N ASP A 40 15.12 8.13 -8.39
CA ASP A 40 15.30 9.56 -8.64
C ASP A 40 15.18 9.82 -10.15
N VAL A 41 14.22 10.65 -10.55
CA VAL A 41 14.12 11.22 -11.89
C VAL A 41 14.75 12.60 -11.86
N GLU A 42 15.98 12.70 -12.36
CA GLU A 42 16.73 13.94 -12.49
C GLU A 42 16.38 14.66 -13.79
N THR A 43 16.21 15.98 -13.74
CA THR A 43 15.88 16.79 -14.92
C THR A 43 17.01 17.78 -15.27
N GLU A 44 17.06 18.22 -16.53
CA GLU A 44 18.01 19.23 -17.00
C GLU A 44 17.84 20.57 -16.24
N GLU A 45 16.65 20.84 -15.71
CA GLU A 45 16.30 22.03 -14.95
C GLU A 45 16.67 21.92 -13.45
N ALA A 46 17.50 20.91 -13.09
CA ALA A 46 17.96 20.65 -11.72
C ALA A 46 16.81 20.36 -10.72
N ILE A 47 15.70 19.84 -11.18
CA ILE A 47 14.63 19.29 -10.36
C ILE A 47 14.80 17.78 -10.29
N THR A 48 14.62 17.22 -9.10
CA THR A 48 14.61 15.75 -8.90
C THR A 48 13.30 15.33 -8.31
N GLY A 49 12.58 14.47 -9.02
CA GLY A 49 11.41 13.79 -8.47
C GLY A 49 11.80 12.44 -7.88
N ARG A 50 11.19 12.07 -6.76
CA ARG A 50 11.53 10.89 -5.96
C ARG A 50 10.34 9.98 -5.74
N ALA A 51 10.60 8.69 -5.80
CA ALA A 51 9.64 7.64 -5.44
C ALA A 51 10.38 6.38 -5.00
N TYR A 52 9.63 5.40 -4.52
CA TYR A 52 10.18 4.07 -4.26
C TYR A 52 9.20 2.97 -4.65
N VAL A 53 9.72 1.75 -4.83
CA VAL A 53 8.92 0.54 -5.05
C VAL A 53 9.24 -0.48 -3.97
N PHE A 54 8.22 -0.99 -3.28
CA PHE A 54 8.34 -2.12 -2.37
C PHE A 54 8.28 -3.43 -3.16
N CYS A 55 9.35 -4.22 -3.10
CA CYS A 55 9.54 -5.37 -3.99
C CYS A 55 9.08 -6.71 -3.39
N TYR A 56 8.56 -6.75 -2.16
CA TYR A 56 8.14 -7.94 -1.41
C TYR A 56 9.25 -9.00 -1.18
N LEU A 57 10.15 -9.19 -2.14
CA LEU A 57 11.25 -10.15 -2.12
C LEU A 57 12.58 -9.45 -2.42
N PRO A 58 13.66 -9.71 -1.67
CA PRO A 58 14.98 -9.16 -2.01
C PRO A 58 15.41 -9.47 -3.46
N ALA A 59 15.12 -10.67 -3.95
CA ALA A 59 15.46 -11.07 -5.33
C ALA A 59 14.72 -10.24 -6.41
N ALA A 60 13.60 -9.61 -6.08
CA ALA A 60 12.83 -8.80 -7.04
C ALA A 60 13.42 -7.40 -7.25
N THR A 61 14.26 -6.90 -6.32
CA THR A 61 14.87 -5.55 -6.47
C THR A 61 15.71 -5.44 -7.73
N ALA A 62 16.56 -6.42 -8.02
CA ALA A 62 17.39 -6.43 -9.23
C ALA A 62 16.55 -6.47 -10.52
N ALA A 63 15.41 -7.16 -10.51
CA ALA A 63 14.50 -7.21 -11.66
C ALA A 63 13.81 -5.85 -11.87
N VAL A 64 13.34 -5.20 -10.80
CA VAL A 64 12.75 -3.85 -10.87
C VAL A 64 13.79 -2.84 -11.38
N GLU A 65 15.02 -2.85 -10.85
CA GLU A 65 16.10 -1.99 -11.35
C GLU A 65 16.43 -2.23 -12.81
N ALA A 66 16.41 -3.49 -13.29
CA ALA A 66 16.65 -3.81 -14.69
C ALA A 66 15.56 -3.22 -15.61
N ILE A 67 14.30 -3.31 -15.20
CA ILE A 67 13.16 -2.72 -15.92
C ILE A 67 13.28 -1.19 -15.95
N LEU A 68 13.60 -0.55 -14.81
CA LEU A 68 13.79 0.90 -14.72
C LEU A 68 14.98 1.38 -15.56
N ARG A 69 16.06 0.61 -15.60
CA ARG A 69 17.23 0.91 -16.43
C ARG A 69 16.88 0.85 -17.93
N GLU A 70 16.11 -0.14 -18.36
CA GLU A 70 15.60 -0.22 -19.73
C GLU A 70 14.65 0.95 -20.02
N ALA A 71 13.72 1.27 -19.11
CA ALA A 71 12.82 2.42 -19.24
C ALA A 71 13.62 3.73 -19.42
N ALA A 72 14.66 3.94 -18.62
CA ALA A 72 15.53 5.12 -18.69
C ALA A 72 16.12 5.31 -20.10
N THR A 73 16.55 4.23 -20.77
CA THR A 73 17.08 4.33 -22.16
C THR A 73 16.06 4.85 -23.16
N ARG A 74 14.77 4.77 -22.84
CA ARG A 74 13.67 5.16 -23.72
C ARG A 74 13.16 6.58 -23.47
N VAL A 75 13.36 7.09 -22.24
CA VAL A 75 12.74 8.35 -21.82
C VAL A 75 13.75 9.48 -21.56
N THR A 76 15.04 9.18 -21.48
CA THR A 76 16.09 10.24 -21.36
C THR A 76 16.00 11.18 -22.55
N GLY A 77 15.97 12.50 -22.27
CA GLY A 77 15.75 13.56 -23.26
C GLY A 77 14.28 13.84 -23.56
N ASP A 78 13.35 13.04 -23.06
CA ASP A 78 11.91 13.33 -23.18
C ASP A 78 11.47 14.39 -22.15
N ARG A 79 10.38 15.07 -22.47
CA ARG A 79 9.68 15.92 -21.51
C ARG A 79 9.06 15.07 -20.40
N VAL A 80 9.09 15.57 -19.16
CA VAL A 80 8.34 14.99 -18.04
C VAL A 80 6.84 15.20 -18.27
N ALA A 81 6.21 14.21 -18.88
CA ALA A 81 4.79 14.15 -19.20
C ALA A 81 4.27 12.75 -18.84
N PRO A 82 3.87 12.49 -17.57
CA PRO A 82 3.62 11.14 -17.05
C PRO A 82 2.67 10.31 -17.92
N VAL A 83 1.57 10.88 -18.40
CA VAL A 83 0.58 10.17 -19.23
C VAL A 83 1.19 9.69 -20.56
N ASP A 84 1.95 10.56 -21.23
CA ASP A 84 2.60 10.23 -22.51
C ASP A 84 3.75 9.22 -22.32
N LEU A 85 4.51 9.39 -21.23
CA LEU A 85 5.61 8.50 -20.86
C LEU A 85 5.09 7.10 -20.52
N ASN A 86 4.01 6.99 -19.76
CA ASN A 86 3.35 5.72 -19.47
C ASN A 86 2.88 5.04 -20.74
N ALA A 87 2.22 5.76 -21.65
CA ALA A 87 1.80 5.22 -22.93
C ALA A 87 2.98 4.77 -23.81
N LYS A 88 4.10 5.51 -23.79
CA LYS A 88 5.35 5.15 -24.49
C LYS A 88 5.95 3.88 -23.94
N LEU A 89 6.11 3.79 -22.62
CA LEU A 89 6.70 2.64 -21.93
C LEU A 89 5.81 1.40 -22.02
N ALA A 90 4.48 1.56 -21.88
CA ALA A 90 3.53 0.46 -22.05
C ALA A 90 3.63 -0.15 -23.46
N ARG A 91 3.79 0.66 -24.51
CA ARG A 91 4.05 0.15 -25.87
C ARG A 91 5.38 -0.59 -25.96
N HIS A 92 6.43 -0.06 -25.32
CA HIS A 92 7.76 -0.68 -25.34
C HIS A 92 7.76 -2.06 -24.66
N PHE A 93 7.16 -2.17 -23.49
CA PHE A 93 7.09 -3.42 -22.71
C PHE A 93 5.94 -4.35 -23.14
N ARG A 94 5.19 -4.01 -24.18
CA ARG A 94 3.96 -4.72 -24.60
C ARG A 94 4.16 -6.22 -24.78
N LEU A 95 5.26 -6.65 -25.40
CA LEU A 95 5.53 -8.06 -25.66
C LEU A 95 5.98 -8.82 -24.39
N LEU A 96 6.61 -8.13 -23.44
CA LEU A 96 6.93 -8.69 -22.13
C LEU A 96 5.67 -8.81 -21.25
N GLY A 97 4.71 -7.92 -21.46
CA GLY A 97 3.53 -7.74 -20.63
C GLY A 97 3.72 -6.64 -19.59
N VAL A 98 2.79 -5.69 -19.55
CA VAL A 98 2.79 -4.61 -18.56
C VAL A 98 1.96 -5.09 -17.37
N ARG A 99 2.51 -6.01 -16.59
CA ARG A 99 1.90 -6.64 -15.42
C ARG A 99 2.97 -6.95 -14.35
N GLY A 100 2.53 -7.11 -13.11
CA GLY A 100 3.39 -7.52 -12.00
C GLY A 100 4.59 -6.58 -11.82
N LEU A 101 5.83 -7.11 -11.87
CA LEU A 101 7.04 -6.30 -11.65
C LEU A 101 7.22 -5.18 -12.68
N VAL A 102 6.75 -5.37 -13.93
CA VAL A 102 6.80 -4.30 -14.94
C VAL A 102 5.89 -3.15 -14.54
N THR A 103 4.63 -3.42 -14.17
CA THR A 103 3.71 -2.38 -13.69
C THR A 103 4.27 -1.67 -12.47
N MET A 104 4.78 -2.41 -11.48
CA MET A 104 5.35 -1.82 -10.25
C MET A 104 6.56 -0.91 -10.54
N ALA A 105 7.47 -1.33 -11.41
CA ALA A 105 8.62 -0.51 -11.81
C ALA A 105 8.17 0.77 -12.51
N LEU A 106 7.24 0.66 -13.48
CA LEU A 106 6.71 1.81 -14.21
C LEU A 106 5.89 2.74 -13.30
N ALA A 107 5.18 2.19 -12.32
CA ALA A 107 4.46 2.98 -11.30
C ALA A 107 5.40 3.85 -10.45
N GLY A 108 6.54 3.29 -10.02
CA GLY A 108 7.55 4.05 -9.32
C GLY A 108 8.16 5.17 -10.19
N PHE A 109 8.40 4.90 -11.47
CA PHE A 109 8.84 5.91 -12.42
C PHE A 109 7.77 7.01 -12.65
N ASP A 110 6.52 6.62 -12.82
CA ASP A 110 5.36 7.53 -12.95
C ASP A 110 5.28 8.47 -11.74
N ALA A 111 5.36 7.89 -10.54
CA ALA A 111 5.30 8.63 -9.28
C ALA A 111 6.43 9.67 -9.17
N ALA A 112 7.67 9.28 -9.51
CA ALA A 112 8.80 10.20 -9.52
C ALA A 112 8.63 11.33 -10.55
N CYS A 113 7.99 11.05 -11.69
CA CYS A 113 7.66 12.09 -12.67
C CYS A 113 6.61 13.08 -12.14
N TRP A 114 5.54 12.60 -11.49
CA TRP A 114 4.53 13.46 -10.86
C TRP A 114 5.11 14.26 -9.71
N ASP A 115 5.97 13.65 -8.90
CA ASP A 115 6.71 14.32 -7.83
C ASP A 115 7.58 15.46 -8.38
N ALA A 116 8.37 15.22 -9.44
CA ALA A 116 9.17 16.25 -10.10
C ALA A 116 8.34 17.45 -10.56
N LEU A 117 7.16 17.21 -11.14
CA LEU A 117 6.25 18.29 -11.58
C LEU A 117 5.71 19.09 -10.40
N ALA A 118 5.32 18.43 -9.31
CA ALA A 118 4.82 19.10 -8.11
C ALA A 118 5.95 19.89 -7.39
N VAL A 119 7.18 19.31 -7.32
CA VAL A 119 8.37 20.00 -6.81
C VAL A 119 8.68 21.25 -7.62
N ALA A 120 8.65 21.14 -8.94
CA ALA A 120 8.91 22.30 -9.82
C ALA A 120 7.79 23.37 -9.75
N ALA A 121 6.56 22.96 -9.43
CA ALA A 121 5.47 23.88 -9.17
C ALA A 121 5.55 24.54 -7.78
N GLY A 122 6.39 24.03 -6.87
CA GLY A 122 6.57 24.52 -5.51
C GLY A 122 5.38 24.23 -4.58
N VAL A 123 4.59 23.16 -4.86
CA VAL A 123 3.40 22.81 -4.08
C VAL A 123 3.40 21.34 -3.70
N PRO A 124 2.71 20.95 -2.61
CA PRO A 124 2.47 19.54 -2.29
C PRO A 124 1.77 18.79 -3.44
N LEU A 125 2.07 17.50 -3.59
CA LEU A 125 1.51 16.70 -4.69
C LEU A 125 -0.03 16.74 -4.72
N VAL A 126 -0.70 16.70 -3.57
CA VAL A 126 -2.17 16.82 -3.49
C VAL A 126 -2.70 18.08 -4.13
N GLU A 127 -2.04 19.22 -3.92
CA GLU A 127 -2.44 20.51 -4.50
C GLU A 127 -2.16 20.55 -6.01
N PHE A 128 -1.03 19.97 -6.43
CA PHE A 128 -0.72 19.82 -7.85
C PHE A 128 -1.76 18.97 -8.59
N LEU A 129 -2.34 17.99 -7.90
CA LEU A 129 -3.45 17.16 -8.41
C LEU A 129 -4.82 17.83 -8.33
N GLY A 130 -4.89 19.08 -7.83
CA GLY A 130 -6.13 19.86 -7.70
C GLY A 130 -6.93 19.55 -6.44
N GLY A 131 -6.37 18.83 -5.48
CA GLY A 131 -6.94 18.61 -4.15
C GLY A 131 -6.51 19.66 -3.15
N THR A 132 -6.85 19.45 -1.88
CA THR A 132 -6.44 20.29 -0.74
C THR A 132 -5.77 19.41 0.30
N ALA A 133 -4.63 19.85 0.82
CA ALA A 133 -3.96 19.18 1.92
C ALA A 133 -4.86 19.16 3.15
N ARG A 134 -5.25 17.97 3.60
CA ARG A 134 -6.06 17.73 4.78
C ARG A 134 -5.59 16.45 5.47
N PRO A 135 -5.79 16.32 6.79
CA PRO A 135 -5.53 15.06 7.48
C PRO A 135 -6.35 13.92 6.85
N VAL A 136 -5.73 12.75 6.72
CA VAL A 136 -6.37 11.53 6.20
C VAL A 136 -6.39 10.49 7.31
N ARG A 137 -7.57 10.02 7.69
CA ARG A 137 -7.69 9.00 8.73
C ARG A 137 -6.93 7.74 8.33
N ALA A 138 -6.17 7.19 9.29
CA ALA A 138 -5.28 6.07 9.05
C ALA A 138 -5.52 4.94 10.05
N TYR A 139 -5.26 3.71 9.62
CA TYR A 139 -5.16 2.57 10.52
C TYR A 139 -3.72 2.04 10.55
N ASN A 140 -3.30 1.53 11.71
CA ASN A 140 -1.97 0.94 11.85
C ASN A 140 -2.01 -0.52 11.38
N SER A 141 -1.23 -0.83 10.34
CA SER A 141 -1.11 -2.16 9.73
C SER A 141 0.23 -2.84 10.00
N ASN A 142 1.07 -2.24 10.85
CA ASN A 142 2.30 -2.87 11.29
C ASN A 142 2.00 -4.07 12.22
N GLY A 143 2.87 -5.06 12.23
CA GLY A 143 2.75 -6.18 13.14
C GLY A 143 1.45 -6.98 13.03
N LEU A 144 0.84 -7.31 14.17
CA LEU A 144 -0.37 -8.13 14.32
C LEU A 144 -0.39 -9.38 13.43
N SER A 145 0.79 -9.99 13.32
CA SER A 145 1.06 -11.13 12.46
C SER A 145 0.38 -12.40 12.96
N LEU A 146 0.08 -13.33 12.04
CA LEU A 146 -0.34 -14.69 12.41
C LEU A 146 0.71 -15.35 13.31
N ARG A 147 0.34 -15.68 14.55
CA ARG A 147 1.24 -16.29 15.55
C ARG A 147 0.99 -17.79 15.67
N GLY A 148 2.07 -18.58 15.64
CA GLY A 148 1.99 -20.03 15.85
C GLY A 148 1.43 -20.82 14.66
N SER A 149 1.50 -20.29 13.44
CA SER A 149 1.09 -21.01 12.21
C SER A 149 2.13 -21.97 11.64
N GLY A 150 3.19 -22.28 12.40
CA GLY A 150 4.26 -23.21 11.98
C GLY A 150 5.26 -22.64 10.98
N ILE A 151 5.07 -21.46 10.47
CA ILE A 151 6.01 -20.76 9.57
C ILE A 151 6.84 -19.80 10.41
N GLY A 152 7.89 -20.31 11.07
CA GLY A 152 8.95 -19.50 11.67
C GLY A 152 8.71 -18.95 13.08
N ASP A 153 7.69 -19.40 13.81
CA ASP A 153 7.48 -18.99 15.21
C ASP A 153 8.35 -19.81 16.17
N GLN A 154 9.57 -19.34 16.42
CA GLN A 154 10.34 -19.70 17.61
C GLN A 154 9.81 -18.82 18.76
N GLY A 155 8.71 -19.27 19.37
CA GLY A 155 8.09 -18.57 20.47
C GLY A 155 9.07 -18.17 21.55
N SER A 156 9.22 -16.87 21.81
CA SER A 156 9.79 -16.39 23.07
C SER A 156 8.81 -16.80 24.18
N GLY A 157 9.20 -17.79 24.97
CA GLY A 157 8.39 -18.40 26.02
C GLY A 157 8.06 -17.43 27.17
N GLY A 158 7.08 -16.58 26.97
CA GLY A 158 6.46 -15.75 28.00
C GLY A 158 5.12 -16.38 28.42
N ARG A 159 4.79 -16.31 29.72
CA ARG A 159 3.61 -16.92 30.36
C ARG A 159 2.25 -16.24 29.99
N GLY A 160 2.03 -15.87 28.73
CA GLY A 160 0.76 -15.36 28.21
C GLY A 160 0.23 -16.29 27.12
N SER A 161 -1.09 -16.36 26.95
CA SER A 161 -1.64 -17.03 25.76
C SER A 161 -1.10 -16.34 24.50
N ARG A 162 -0.88 -17.06 23.40
CA ARG A 162 -0.40 -16.48 22.12
C ARG A 162 -1.30 -15.30 21.65
N PHE A 163 -2.58 -15.32 21.96
CA PHE A 163 -3.51 -14.22 21.67
C PHE A 163 -3.43 -13.07 22.68
N GLY A 164 -2.92 -13.31 23.89
CA GLY A 164 -2.60 -12.23 24.83
C GLY A 164 -1.51 -11.31 24.29
N ALA A 165 -0.41 -11.89 23.79
CA ALA A 165 0.66 -11.10 23.17
C ALA A 165 0.22 -10.36 21.89
N LEU A 166 -0.73 -10.90 21.12
CA LEU A 166 -1.35 -10.21 19.99
C LEU A 166 -2.17 -9.00 20.44
N ALA A 167 -2.92 -9.17 21.53
CA ALA A 167 -3.74 -8.09 22.11
C ALA A 167 -2.88 -6.96 22.72
N ASP A 168 -1.76 -7.31 23.37
CA ASP A 168 -0.80 -6.34 23.90
C ASP A 168 -0.17 -5.53 22.75
N GLU A 169 0.22 -6.20 21.66
CA GLU A 169 0.75 -5.54 20.45
C GLU A 169 -0.28 -4.61 19.79
N ALA A 170 -1.57 -4.98 19.79
CA ALA A 170 -2.63 -4.12 19.27
C ALA A 170 -2.79 -2.82 20.08
N GLU A 171 -2.70 -2.91 21.41
CA GLU A 171 -2.72 -1.74 22.30
C GLU A 171 -1.53 -0.81 22.04
N GLU A 172 -0.30 -1.36 21.94
CA GLU A 172 0.91 -0.60 21.60
C GLU A 172 0.78 0.13 20.25
N LEU A 173 0.22 -0.56 19.23
CA LEU A 173 0.04 0.03 17.90
C LEU A 173 -0.98 1.17 17.86
N LEU A 174 -2.00 1.13 18.72
CA LEU A 174 -2.96 2.23 18.88
C LEU A 174 -2.32 3.44 19.57
N GLU A 175 -1.44 3.22 20.55
CA GLU A 175 -0.73 4.30 21.25
C GLU A 175 0.28 5.01 20.34
N GLU A 176 0.93 4.30 19.42
CA GLU A 176 1.84 4.89 18.42
C GLU A 176 1.08 5.82 17.48
N GLY A 177 1.23 7.13 17.62
CA GLY A 177 0.53 8.11 16.78
C GLY A 177 -0.95 8.32 17.11
N GLY A 178 -1.47 7.71 18.19
CA GLY A 178 -2.85 7.85 18.64
C GLY A 178 -3.88 7.27 17.70
N PHE A 179 -3.55 6.14 17.04
CA PHE A 179 -4.46 5.47 16.13
C PHE A 179 -5.79 5.08 16.79
N LYS A 180 -6.84 5.04 15.97
CA LYS A 180 -8.19 4.61 16.37
C LYS A 180 -8.59 3.31 15.66
N ALA A 181 -7.69 2.75 14.85
CA ALA A 181 -7.95 1.59 14.04
C ALA A 181 -6.68 0.75 13.84
N VAL A 182 -6.85 -0.59 13.83
CA VAL A 182 -5.78 -1.55 13.54
C VAL A 182 -6.31 -2.70 12.70
N LYS A 183 -5.43 -3.32 11.90
CA LYS A 183 -5.74 -4.47 11.06
C LYS A 183 -5.09 -5.74 11.60
N LEU A 184 -5.92 -6.75 11.91
CA LEU A 184 -5.48 -8.07 12.35
C LEU A 184 -5.31 -9.01 11.16
N ARG A 185 -4.27 -9.84 11.17
CA ARG A 185 -4.17 -10.96 10.23
C ARG A 185 -4.84 -12.20 10.81
N LEU A 186 -5.78 -12.74 10.06
CA LEU A 186 -6.53 -13.96 10.36
C LEU A 186 -6.19 -15.05 9.33
N GLY A 187 -6.77 -16.23 9.49
CA GLY A 187 -6.47 -17.40 8.66
C GLY A 187 -5.69 -18.47 9.42
N TYR A 188 -5.93 -18.56 10.72
CA TYR A 188 -5.43 -19.67 11.53
C TYR A 188 -5.98 -21.01 11.04
N ALA A 189 -5.37 -22.14 11.49
CA ALA A 189 -5.78 -23.48 11.05
C ALA A 189 -7.28 -23.75 11.35
N ALA A 190 -7.78 -23.31 12.49
CA ALA A 190 -9.17 -23.44 12.87
C ALA A 190 -9.89 -22.10 12.96
N ALA A 191 -11.14 -22.02 12.50
CA ALA A 191 -11.98 -20.82 12.62
C ALA A 191 -12.16 -20.34 14.09
N ALA A 192 -12.16 -21.28 15.04
CA ALA A 192 -12.20 -20.93 16.47
C ALA A 192 -10.96 -20.14 16.94
N GLU A 193 -9.81 -20.30 16.28
CA GLU A 193 -8.62 -19.54 16.59
C GLU A 193 -8.70 -18.10 16.05
N ASP A 194 -9.31 -17.89 14.88
CA ASP A 194 -9.60 -16.56 14.35
C ASP A 194 -10.50 -15.78 15.32
N LEU A 195 -11.57 -16.44 15.81
CA LEU A 195 -12.46 -15.84 16.80
C LEU A 195 -11.74 -15.54 18.12
N ALA A 196 -10.90 -16.45 18.62
CA ALA A 196 -10.16 -16.26 19.85
C ALA A 196 -9.15 -15.10 19.75
N ALA A 197 -8.49 -14.95 18.58
CA ALA A 197 -7.59 -13.83 18.32
C ALA A 197 -8.35 -12.50 18.31
N LEU A 198 -9.47 -12.42 17.58
CA LEU A 198 -10.33 -11.23 17.51
C LEU A 198 -10.88 -10.84 18.88
N GLU A 199 -11.39 -11.82 19.65
CA GLU A 199 -11.93 -11.57 21.01
C GLU A 199 -10.84 -11.13 22.00
N ALA A 200 -9.63 -11.67 21.90
CA ALA A 200 -8.53 -11.25 22.76
C ALA A 200 -8.17 -9.78 22.51
N VAL A 201 -8.05 -9.38 21.23
CA VAL A 201 -7.80 -7.99 20.87
C VAL A 201 -8.95 -7.08 21.31
N ARG A 202 -10.21 -7.44 20.99
CA ARG A 202 -11.39 -6.63 21.34
C ARG A 202 -11.51 -6.37 22.87
N LYS A 203 -11.11 -7.33 23.70
CA LYS A 203 -11.10 -7.18 25.16
C LYS A 203 -10.01 -6.26 25.68
N ARG A 204 -8.95 -6.05 24.92
CA ARG A 204 -7.77 -5.28 25.33
C ARG A 204 -7.83 -3.81 24.88
N VAL A 205 -8.33 -3.58 23.66
CA VAL A 205 -8.39 -2.25 23.08
C VAL A 205 -9.65 -1.50 23.48
N PRO A 206 -9.69 -0.14 23.43
CA PRO A 206 -10.90 0.65 23.66
C PRO A 206 -12.10 0.15 22.84
N GLU A 207 -13.31 0.31 23.37
CA GLU A 207 -14.55 -0.18 22.75
C GLU A 207 -14.80 0.45 21.36
N ASP A 208 -14.43 1.71 21.21
CA ASP A 208 -14.57 2.49 19.97
C ASP A 208 -13.47 2.23 18.94
N THR A 209 -12.52 1.34 19.23
CA THR A 209 -11.46 0.97 18.28
C THR A 209 -12.04 0.25 17.07
N VAL A 210 -11.74 0.77 15.87
CA VAL A 210 -12.10 0.13 14.61
C VAL A 210 -11.14 -1.02 14.33
N LEU A 211 -11.68 -2.23 14.20
CA LEU A 211 -10.91 -3.43 13.86
C LEU A 211 -11.20 -3.86 12.43
N MET A 212 -10.13 -4.17 11.68
CA MET A 212 -10.18 -4.76 10.36
C MET A 212 -9.57 -6.16 10.42
N ALA A 213 -9.99 -7.06 9.54
CA ALA A 213 -9.41 -8.39 9.43
C ALA A 213 -8.90 -8.65 8.01
N ASP A 214 -7.71 -9.23 7.90
CA ASP A 214 -7.07 -9.56 6.64
C ASP A 214 -6.72 -11.06 6.62
N TYR A 215 -7.23 -11.79 5.64
CA TYR A 215 -6.96 -13.19 5.45
C TYR A 215 -5.82 -13.46 4.45
N ASN A 216 -5.34 -12.45 3.74
CA ASN A 216 -4.29 -12.57 2.72
C ASN A 216 -4.50 -13.78 1.81
N GLN A 217 -5.70 -13.94 1.29
CA GLN A 217 -6.10 -14.98 0.32
C GLN A 217 -6.04 -16.44 0.85
N ALA A 218 -6.12 -16.63 2.17
CA ALA A 218 -5.88 -17.93 2.79
C ALA A 218 -6.99 -18.97 2.57
N LEU A 219 -8.20 -18.53 2.22
CA LEU A 219 -9.38 -19.37 2.30
C LEU A 219 -9.94 -19.77 0.93
N THR A 220 -10.66 -20.87 0.90
CA THR A 220 -11.60 -21.18 -0.19
C THR A 220 -12.90 -20.39 0.01
N VAL A 221 -13.73 -20.25 -1.04
CA VAL A 221 -15.04 -19.57 -0.94
C VAL A 221 -15.91 -20.19 0.16
N ALA A 222 -15.91 -21.52 0.29
CA ALA A 222 -16.70 -22.22 1.30
C ALA A 222 -16.21 -21.92 2.73
N GLU A 223 -14.90 -21.93 2.94
CA GLU A 223 -14.30 -21.58 4.25
C GLU A 223 -14.51 -20.09 4.56
N ALA A 224 -14.37 -19.21 3.57
CA ALA A 224 -14.59 -17.77 3.74
C ALA A 224 -16.04 -17.46 4.13
N LEU A 225 -17.04 -18.14 3.54
CA LEU A 225 -18.44 -18.04 3.97
C LEU A 225 -18.65 -18.54 5.40
N GLN A 226 -18.05 -19.68 5.75
CA GLN A 226 -18.18 -20.25 7.09
C GLN A 226 -17.54 -19.32 8.15
N ARG A 227 -16.31 -18.86 7.92
CA ARG A 227 -15.57 -17.99 8.84
C ARG A 227 -16.14 -16.59 8.88
N GLY A 228 -16.52 -16.03 7.71
CA GLY A 228 -17.17 -14.73 7.61
C GLY A 228 -18.45 -14.66 8.44
N ARG A 229 -19.34 -15.66 8.32
CA ARG A 229 -20.55 -15.75 9.16
C ARG A 229 -20.26 -15.86 10.66
N ALA A 230 -19.12 -16.45 11.03
CA ALA A 230 -18.71 -16.55 12.43
C ALA A 230 -18.18 -15.20 13.00
N VAL A 231 -17.61 -14.34 12.15
CA VAL A 231 -17.13 -12.99 12.53
C VAL A 231 -18.15 -11.89 12.21
N ASP A 232 -19.20 -12.17 11.44
CA ASP A 232 -20.33 -11.25 11.28
C ASP A 232 -20.85 -10.85 12.67
N HIS A 233 -21.20 -9.62 12.87
CA HIS A 233 -21.64 -9.10 14.16
C HIS A 233 -20.56 -9.00 15.27
N LYS A 234 -19.27 -9.26 14.94
CA LYS A 234 -18.14 -8.99 15.87
C LYS A 234 -17.58 -7.58 15.74
N GLY A 235 -18.21 -6.71 14.93
CA GLY A 235 -17.83 -5.30 14.79
C GLY A 235 -16.55 -5.07 13.99
N LEU A 236 -16.27 -5.92 13.01
CA LEU A 236 -15.23 -5.65 12.01
C LEU A 236 -15.70 -4.59 11.02
N ALA A 237 -14.81 -3.67 10.66
CA ALA A 237 -15.08 -2.68 9.61
C ALA A 237 -15.12 -3.34 8.22
N TRP A 238 -14.24 -4.31 7.99
CA TRP A 238 -14.25 -5.15 6.77
C TRP A 238 -13.46 -6.44 6.98
N ILE A 239 -13.68 -7.37 6.06
CA ILE A 239 -12.84 -8.54 5.83
C ILE A 239 -12.08 -8.30 4.53
N GLU A 240 -10.73 -8.33 4.61
CA GLU A 240 -9.82 -8.08 3.50
C GLU A 240 -9.33 -9.38 2.90
N GLU A 241 -9.32 -9.44 1.56
CA GLU A 241 -8.84 -10.56 0.74
C GLU A 241 -9.09 -11.95 1.35
N PRO A 242 -10.36 -12.33 1.64
CA PRO A 242 -10.63 -13.62 2.26
C PRO A 242 -10.22 -14.81 1.39
N ILE A 243 -10.33 -14.68 0.06
CA ILE A 243 -10.01 -15.69 -0.95
C ILE A 243 -9.06 -15.12 -1.99
N ARG A 244 -8.67 -15.92 -2.96
CA ARG A 244 -7.85 -15.50 -4.10
C ARG A 244 -8.36 -14.20 -4.71
N HIS A 245 -7.45 -13.23 -4.91
CA HIS A 245 -7.75 -11.85 -5.32
C HIS A 245 -8.45 -11.74 -6.69
N ASP A 246 -8.16 -12.67 -7.62
CA ASP A 246 -8.67 -12.68 -8.99
C ASP A 246 -9.93 -13.54 -9.17
N ASP A 247 -10.46 -14.17 -8.10
CA ASP A 247 -11.76 -14.81 -8.09
C ASP A 247 -12.87 -13.81 -7.78
N TYR A 248 -13.17 -12.94 -8.76
CA TYR A 248 -14.19 -11.91 -8.58
C TYR A 248 -15.59 -12.49 -8.38
N GLY A 249 -15.89 -13.67 -8.95
CA GLY A 249 -17.17 -14.36 -8.74
C GLY A 249 -17.32 -14.87 -7.31
N GLY A 250 -16.26 -15.44 -6.75
CA GLY A 250 -16.20 -15.85 -5.35
C GLY A 250 -16.32 -14.67 -4.39
N ASN A 251 -15.54 -13.60 -4.62
CA ASN A 251 -15.61 -12.39 -3.81
C ASN A 251 -16.99 -11.71 -3.88
N ALA A 252 -17.63 -11.65 -5.06
CA ALA A 252 -19.01 -11.17 -5.21
C ALA A 252 -20.04 -12.02 -4.44
N THR A 253 -19.78 -13.32 -4.32
CA THR A 253 -20.61 -14.18 -3.48
C THR A 253 -20.44 -13.83 -2.00
N LEU A 254 -19.20 -13.59 -1.54
CA LEU A 254 -18.94 -13.19 -0.16
C LEU A 254 -19.55 -11.83 0.17
N ALA A 255 -19.35 -10.81 -0.68
CA ALA A 255 -19.91 -9.47 -0.49
C ALA A 255 -21.45 -9.48 -0.41
N ARG A 256 -22.12 -10.40 -1.13
CA ARG A 256 -23.58 -10.55 -1.06
C ARG A 256 -24.07 -11.31 0.17
N GLU A 257 -23.32 -12.31 0.63
CA GLU A 257 -23.78 -13.29 1.64
C GLU A 257 -23.36 -12.94 3.09
N LEU A 258 -22.38 -12.05 3.25
CA LEU A 258 -21.87 -11.64 4.55
C LEU A 258 -22.39 -10.25 4.91
N ALA A 259 -22.61 -10.00 6.21
CA ALA A 259 -22.99 -8.69 6.72
C ALA A 259 -21.78 -7.77 6.90
N THR A 260 -20.60 -8.35 7.15
CA THR A 260 -19.33 -7.61 7.24
C THR A 260 -18.85 -7.26 5.84
N PRO A 261 -18.57 -5.99 5.52
CA PRO A 261 -18.11 -5.58 4.20
C PRO A 261 -16.85 -6.33 3.74
N ILE A 262 -16.75 -6.59 2.45
CA ILE A 262 -15.58 -7.18 1.81
C ILE A 262 -14.74 -6.07 1.18
N GLN A 263 -13.44 -6.04 1.50
CA GLN A 263 -12.45 -5.15 0.90
C GLN A 263 -11.43 -5.97 0.11
N ILE A 264 -11.22 -5.61 -1.15
CA ILE A 264 -10.17 -6.19 -2.00
C ILE A 264 -9.48 -5.08 -2.79
N GLY A 265 -8.29 -5.37 -3.32
CA GLY A 265 -7.67 -4.47 -4.28
C GLY A 265 -6.17 -4.33 -4.19
N GLU A 266 -5.52 -4.77 -3.12
CA GLU A 266 -4.06 -4.73 -3.02
C GLU A 266 -3.36 -5.44 -4.17
N ASN A 267 -4.06 -6.36 -4.84
CA ASN A 267 -3.58 -7.15 -5.97
C ASN A 267 -4.20 -6.75 -7.33
N PHE A 268 -4.91 -5.62 -7.45
CA PHE A 268 -5.37 -5.13 -8.74
C PHE A 268 -4.18 -4.79 -9.65
N ASP A 269 -4.08 -5.48 -10.77
CA ASP A 269 -3.03 -5.25 -11.78
C ASP A 269 -3.50 -4.19 -12.79
N GLY A 270 -3.42 -2.94 -12.36
CA GLY A 270 -3.90 -1.76 -13.07
C GLY A 270 -5.41 -1.48 -12.90
N PRO A 271 -5.88 -0.32 -13.39
CA PRO A 271 -7.28 0.12 -13.27
C PRO A 271 -8.30 -0.81 -13.94
N TYR A 272 -7.90 -1.55 -14.98
CA TYR A 272 -8.79 -2.52 -15.64
C TYR A 272 -9.22 -3.65 -14.71
N ALA A 273 -8.27 -4.18 -13.90
CA ALA A 273 -8.60 -5.23 -12.93
C ALA A 273 -9.60 -4.72 -11.88
N MET A 274 -9.46 -3.46 -11.45
CA MET A 274 -10.42 -2.82 -10.56
C MET A 274 -11.79 -2.63 -11.23
N ALA A 275 -11.82 -2.23 -12.50
CA ALA A 275 -13.08 -2.11 -13.26
C ALA A 275 -13.81 -3.44 -13.38
N ASP A 276 -13.08 -4.55 -13.62
CA ASP A 276 -13.64 -5.90 -13.69
C ASP A 276 -14.21 -6.34 -12.33
N ALA A 277 -13.49 -6.05 -11.22
CA ALA A 277 -13.96 -6.33 -9.86
C ALA A 277 -15.23 -5.56 -9.52
N ILE A 278 -15.29 -4.27 -9.87
CA ILE A 278 -16.48 -3.42 -9.69
C ILE A 278 -17.67 -3.96 -10.52
N ALA A 279 -17.45 -4.29 -11.79
CA ALA A 279 -18.47 -4.83 -12.66
C ALA A 279 -19.05 -6.16 -12.12
N ALA A 280 -18.20 -6.99 -11.51
CA ALA A 280 -18.61 -8.24 -10.85
C ALA A 280 -19.26 -8.02 -9.48
N ARG A 281 -19.24 -6.80 -8.91
CA ARG A 281 -19.63 -6.50 -7.53
C ARG A 281 -18.84 -7.34 -6.52
N ALA A 282 -17.55 -7.46 -6.74
CA ALA A 282 -16.66 -8.31 -5.97
C ALA A 282 -16.24 -7.70 -4.62
N CYS A 283 -16.58 -6.46 -4.34
CA CYS A 283 -16.26 -5.79 -3.09
C CYS A 283 -17.25 -4.69 -2.72
N ASP A 284 -17.27 -4.36 -1.44
CA ASP A 284 -17.96 -3.20 -0.87
C ASP A 284 -17.03 -2.00 -0.80
N TYR A 285 -15.73 -2.25 -0.54
CA TYR A 285 -14.66 -1.26 -0.52
C TYR A 285 -13.51 -1.69 -1.41
N ALA A 286 -12.84 -0.74 -2.06
CA ALA A 286 -11.64 -0.97 -2.85
C ALA A 286 -10.39 -0.44 -2.13
N MET A 287 -9.26 -1.17 -2.25
CA MET A 287 -7.99 -0.73 -1.69
C MET A 287 -6.81 -0.99 -2.64
N PRO A 288 -6.70 -0.26 -3.73
CA PRO A 288 -5.62 -0.47 -4.68
C PRO A 288 -4.25 -0.23 -4.05
N ASP A 289 -3.29 -1.12 -4.37
CA ASP A 289 -1.88 -0.89 -4.09
C ASP A 289 -1.33 0.16 -5.05
N PHE A 290 -0.61 1.14 -4.51
CA PHE A 290 -0.06 2.24 -5.29
C PHE A 290 0.80 1.80 -6.48
N ALA A 291 1.71 0.83 -6.26
CA ALA A 291 2.60 0.37 -7.33
C ALA A 291 1.87 -0.55 -8.33
N ARG A 292 0.95 -1.38 -7.86
CA ARG A 292 0.22 -2.31 -8.72
C ARG A 292 -0.88 -1.66 -9.54
N ILE A 293 -1.48 -0.59 -9.02
CA ILE A 293 -2.49 0.17 -9.76
C ILE A 293 -1.88 1.04 -10.87
N GLY A 294 -0.57 1.27 -10.86
CA GLY A 294 0.13 2.04 -11.89
C GLY A 294 0.57 3.44 -11.46
N GLY A 295 0.91 3.63 -10.18
CA GLY A 295 1.42 4.89 -9.66
C GLY A 295 0.34 5.97 -9.52
N VAL A 296 0.74 7.22 -9.62
CA VAL A 296 -0.19 8.36 -9.52
C VAL A 296 -1.20 8.35 -10.66
N SER A 297 -0.75 8.13 -11.90
CA SER A 297 -1.63 8.09 -13.08
C SER A 297 -2.69 7.00 -12.95
N GLY A 298 -2.30 5.77 -12.60
CA GLY A 298 -3.23 4.66 -12.41
C GLY A 298 -4.17 4.87 -11.22
N TRP A 299 -3.68 5.52 -10.15
CA TRP A 299 -4.52 5.89 -9.01
C TRP A 299 -5.64 6.86 -9.39
N LEU A 300 -5.33 7.88 -10.19
CA LEU A 300 -6.35 8.84 -10.65
C LEU A 300 -7.45 8.17 -11.49
N GLU A 301 -7.08 7.19 -12.33
CA GLU A 301 -8.05 6.38 -13.08
C GLU A 301 -8.88 5.51 -12.11
N ALA A 302 -8.26 4.87 -11.13
CA ALA A 302 -8.94 4.08 -10.10
C ALA A 302 -9.90 4.92 -9.26
N ALA A 303 -9.49 6.13 -8.86
CA ALA A 303 -10.33 7.06 -8.10
C ALA A 303 -11.58 7.49 -8.90
N ALA A 304 -11.43 7.71 -10.21
CA ALA A 304 -12.56 8.01 -11.09
C ALA A 304 -13.54 6.82 -11.22
N LEU A 305 -13.02 5.58 -11.30
CA LEU A 305 -13.83 4.36 -11.30
C LEU A 305 -14.58 4.18 -9.98
N ALA A 306 -13.90 4.35 -8.84
CA ALA A 306 -14.50 4.27 -7.52
C ALA A 306 -15.62 5.31 -7.34
N GLN A 307 -15.37 6.56 -7.75
CA GLN A 307 -16.35 7.64 -7.72
C GLN A 307 -17.59 7.30 -8.57
N ALA A 308 -17.38 6.86 -9.80
CA ALA A 308 -18.47 6.52 -10.71
C ALA A 308 -19.33 5.34 -10.21
N ALA A 309 -18.72 4.41 -9.45
CA ALA A 309 -19.39 3.26 -8.86
C ALA A 309 -19.97 3.54 -7.46
N GLY A 310 -19.63 4.67 -6.83
CA GLY A 310 -20.03 4.98 -5.45
C GLY A 310 -19.34 4.09 -4.41
N ILE A 311 -18.12 3.61 -4.69
CA ILE A 311 -17.34 2.74 -3.81
C ILE A 311 -16.30 3.57 -3.07
N GLU A 312 -16.22 3.42 -1.75
CA GLU A 312 -15.17 4.03 -0.95
C GLU A 312 -13.81 3.35 -1.21
N MET A 313 -12.75 4.17 -1.31
CA MET A 313 -11.42 3.73 -1.69
C MET A 313 -10.39 4.00 -0.60
N SER A 314 -9.79 2.93 -0.07
CA SER A 314 -8.65 2.94 0.86
C SER A 314 -7.33 2.80 0.08
N SER A 315 -6.20 3.02 0.76
CA SER A 315 -4.89 2.71 0.20
C SER A 315 -4.36 1.37 0.71
N HIS A 316 -3.44 0.79 -0.07
CA HIS A 316 -2.52 -0.25 0.36
C HIS A 316 -1.10 0.29 0.28
N LEU A 317 -0.36 0.24 1.41
CA LEU A 317 1.03 0.69 1.56
C LEU A 317 1.30 2.15 1.13
N TYR A 318 2.59 2.50 0.99
CA TYR A 318 3.08 3.79 0.46
C TYR A 318 2.47 5.03 1.14
N PRO A 319 2.51 5.15 2.47
CA PRO A 319 1.78 6.20 3.17
C PRO A 319 2.17 7.62 2.72
N GLU A 320 3.41 7.85 2.28
CA GLU A 320 3.92 9.12 1.79
C GLU A 320 3.19 9.60 0.52
N PHE A 321 2.90 8.69 -0.42
CA PHE A 321 2.10 9.00 -1.61
C PHE A 321 0.60 8.87 -1.32
N SER A 322 0.23 7.82 -0.62
CA SER A 322 -1.18 7.48 -0.37
C SER A 322 -1.94 8.60 0.35
N ALA A 323 -1.29 9.35 1.25
CA ALA A 323 -1.92 10.47 1.93
C ALA A 323 -2.35 11.58 0.94
N HIS A 324 -1.46 11.96 0.00
CA HIS A 324 -1.77 12.94 -1.04
C HIS A 324 -2.89 12.45 -1.96
N LEU A 325 -2.78 11.20 -2.40
CA LEU A 325 -3.70 10.61 -3.35
C LEU A 325 -5.10 10.44 -2.75
N LEU A 326 -5.21 9.94 -1.52
CA LEU A 326 -6.48 9.83 -0.80
C LEU A 326 -7.11 11.19 -0.53
N ALA A 327 -6.32 12.21 -0.18
CA ALA A 327 -6.86 13.56 0.02
C ALA A 327 -7.44 14.16 -1.27
N ALA A 328 -6.93 13.74 -2.45
CA ALA A 328 -7.47 14.10 -3.76
C ALA A 328 -8.57 13.14 -4.25
N THR A 329 -8.84 12.03 -3.58
CA THR A 329 -9.83 11.03 -3.97
C THR A 329 -11.22 11.40 -3.44
N PRO A 330 -12.25 11.55 -4.31
CA PRO A 330 -13.60 11.92 -3.87
C PRO A 330 -14.25 10.92 -2.91
N THR A 331 -13.97 9.63 -3.08
CA THR A 331 -14.46 8.52 -2.24
C THR A 331 -13.43 8.06 -1.22
N CYS A 332 -12.61 8.98 -0.70
CA CYS A 332 -11.55 8.70 0.27
C CYS A 332 -12.09 7.93 1.49
N HIS A 333 -11.47 6.79 1.79
CA HIS A 333 -11.81 5.95 2.95
C HIS A 333 -10.69 5.97 3.99
N TRP A 334 -9.80 4.97 4.03
CA TRP A 334 -8.71 4.86 5.00
C TRP A 334 -7.34 4.81 4.35
N LEU A 335 -6.36 5.40 5.02
CA LEU A 335 -4.95 5.19 4.71
C LEU A 335 -4.45 3.98 5.51
N GLU A 336 -3.83 3.02 4.82
CA GLU A 336 -3.04 1.99 5.46
C GLU A 336 -1.67 2.54 5.85
N TYR A 337 -1.38 2.56 7.14
CA TYR A 337 -0.09 3.01 7.63
C TYR A 337 0.84 1.85 7.93
N VAL A 338 2.02 1.90 7.31
CA VAL A 338 3.20 1.08 7.60
C VAL A 338 4.44 1.97 7.64
N ASP A 339 5.40 1.64 8.50
CA ASP A 339 6.61 2.45 8.73
C ASP A 339 7.85 1.92 7.98
N TRP A 340 7.67 1.09 6.97
CA TRP A 340 8.75 0.32 6.35
C TRP A 340 9.77 1.15 5.58
N ALA A 341 9.38 2.28 5.01
CA ALA A 341 10.28 3.23 4.36
C ALA A 341 10.79 4.30 5.34
N SER A 342 10.15 4.47 6.50
CA SER A 342 10.49 5.53 7.46
C SER A 342 11.99 5.63 7.80
N PRO A 343 12.75 4.52 8.00
CA PRO A 343 14.16 4.62 8.34
C PRO A 343 15.06 5.24 7.27
N ILE A 344 14.64 5.28 6.00
CA ILE A 344 15.42 5.82 4.88
C ILE A 344 14.96 7.23 4.46
N LEU A 345 13.99 7.80 5.17
CA LEU A 345 13.48 9.13 4.91
C LEU A 345 14.08 10.13 5.92
N GLU A 346 14.39 11.35 5.47
CA GLU A 346 14.78 12.45 6.37
C GLU A 346 13.64 12.79 7.33
N GLU A 347 12.43 12.88 6.79
CA GLU A 347 11.22 13.17 7.54
C GLU A 347 10.10 12.24 7.07
N PRO A 348 9.85 11.12 7.80
CA PRO A 348 8.72 10.25 7.55
C PRO A 348 7.39 10.98 7.70
N ILE A 349 6.33 10.43 7.08
CA ILE A 349 4.98 10.98 7.26
C ILE A 349 4.57 10.98 8.73
N GLU A 350 4.09 12.11 9.21
CA GLU A 350 3.60 12.24 10.59
C GLU A 350 2.22 11.61 10.74
N ILE A 351 2.05 10.82 11.79
CA ILE A 351 0.73 10.38 12.25
C ILE A 351 0.39 11.14 13.53
N ARG A 352 -0.76 11.80 13.52
CA ARG A 352 -1.25 12.57 14.67
C ARG A 352 -2.72 12.24 14.95
N ASN A 353 -3.01 11.75 16.13
CA ASN A 353 -4.37 11.33 16.54
C ASN A 353 -5.03 10.33 15.56
N GLY A 354 -4.22 9.42 14.97
CA GLY A 354 -4.71 8.43 14.01
C GLY A 354 -4.98 8.97 12.61
N GLU A 355 -4.44 10.14 12.29
CA GLU A 355 -4.53 10.76 10.97
C GLU A 355 -3.14 10.97 10.38
N ALA A 356 -2.97 10.67 9.12
CA ALA A 356 -1.77 11.00 8.35
C ALA A 356 -1.80 12.48 7.98
N ILE A 357 -0.74 13.19 8.34
CA ILE A 357 -0.60 14.63 8.10
C ILE A 357 0.25 14.82 6.83
N ILE A 358 -0.36 15.34 5.80
CA ILE A 358 0.33 15.67 4.56
C ILE A 358 1.32 16.79 4.82
N PRO A 359 2.62 16.62 4.50
CA PRO A 359 3.62 17.63 4.74
C PRO A 359 3.40 18.86 3.84
N ASP A 360 3.59 20.05 4.41
CA ASP A 360 3.60 21.32 3.67
C ASP A 360 4.96 21.50 2.97
N ARG A 361 5.21 20.63 2.00
CA ARG A 361 6.44 20.59 1.20
C ARG A 361 6.12 20.26 -0.25
N PRO A 362 6.91 20.78 -1.22
CA PRO A 362 6.72 20.45 -2.63
C PRO A 362 6.86 18.95 -2.90
N GLY A 363 6.06 18.45 -3.84
CA GLY A 363 6.02 17.04 -4.19
C GLY A 363 5.29 16.17 -3.17
N ALA A 364 5.67 14.90 -3.08
CA ALA A 364 5.24 13.97 -2.04
C ALA A 364 6.00 14.18 -0.71
N GLY A 365 6.92 15.15 -0.67
CA GLY A 365 7.73 15.47 0.48
C GLY A 365 8.85 14.46 0.77
N ILE A 366 9.20 13.61 -0.19
CA ILE A 366 10.22 12.56 -0.03
C ILE A 366 11.62 13.14 -0.15
N GLN A 367 12.44 12.92 0.88
CA GLN A 367 13.87 13.18 0.89
C GLN A 367 14.59 11.98 1.51
N TRP A 368 15.65 11.50 0.83
CA TRP A 368 16.40 10.35 1.30
C TRP A 368 17.37 10.73 2.41
N ASN A 369 17.37 9.98 3.49
CA ASN A 369 18.45 9.99 4.47
C ASN A 369 19.63 9.21 3.89
N SER A 370 20.63 9.93 3.38
CA SER A 370 21.77 9.35 2.64
C SER A 370 22.54 8.32 3.46
N ASP A 371 22.76 8.57 4.76
CA ASP A 371 23.50 7.68 5.63
C ASP A 371 22.77 6.35 5.81
N MET A 372 21.44 6.42 5.92
CA MET A 372 20.61 5.22 6.10
C MET A 372 20.41 4.47 4.77
N VAL A 373 20.33 5.18 3.65
CA VAL A 373 20.33 4.57 2.31
C VAL A 373 21.62 3.78 2.09
N ASP A 374 22.79 4.38 2.39
CA ASP A 374 24.08 3.68 2.25
C ASP A 374 24.20 2.51 3.22
N ARG A 375 23.69 2.64 4.44
CA ARG A 375 23.68 1.57 5.45
C ARG A 375 22.86 0.36 5.02
N TYR A 376 21.73 0.56 4.37
CA TYR A 376 20.81 -0.51 3.98
C TYR A 376 20.91 -0.89 2.50
N ARG A 377 21.90 -0.35 1.78
CA ARG A 377 22.13 -0.67 0.36
C ARG A 377 22.21 -2.18 0.15
N ALA A 378 21.45 -2.69 -0.81
CA ALA A 378 21.52 -4.08 -1.21
C ALA A 378 22.90 -4.38 -1.84
N THR A 379 23.53 -5.47 -1.41
CA THR A 379 24.84 -5.95 -1.90
C THR A 379 24.68 -6.95 -3.03
#